data_458b3ccb0047b66a18866e309226cba8
#
_entry.id   458b3ccb0047b66a18866e309226cba8
#
_cell.length_a   1.000
_cell.length_b   1.000
_cell.length_c   1.000
_cell.angle_alpha   90.00
_cell.angle_beta   90.00
_cell.angle_gamma   90.00
#
_symmetry.space_group_name_H-M   'P 1'
#
loop_
_entity.id
_entity.type
_entity.pdbx_description
1 polymer ?
#
loop_
_entity_poly.entity_id
_entity_poly.type
_entity_poly.pdbx_seq_one_letter_code
_entity_poly.pdbx_strand_id
1 'polypeptide(L)'
;TPLMLLRHIEARQEGRQLDIQHQWIPLEDISPDLIAAVIDHEDAKFYEHRGFDWDAISYAYELNQRYGRIVCGGSTISQQTAKNIFTFHSRTYLRKAVEAYFTVLIEFLWGKERIMEVYLNMIEMGDGVFGAEAAANYYFDTSASGINHYDADYIAWRLPDPRR
;
A
#
# COMPACT_ATOMS: atom_id res chain seq x y z
N THR A 1 -10.24 -4.31 6.95
CA THR A 1 -10.52 -3.60 5.69
C THR A 1 -11.33 -4.47 4.73
N PRO A 2 -11.96 -3.88 3.69
CA PRO A 2 -12.58 -4.66 2.62
C PRO A 2 -11.62 -5.67 1.97
N LEU A 3 -10.34 -5.32 1.86
CA LEU A 3 -9.30 -6.20 1.33
C LEU A 3 -9.07 -7.43 2.22
N MET A 4 -8.98 -7.25 3.54
CA MET A 4 -8.83 -8.37 4.50
C MET A 4 -9.99 -9.36 4.40
N LEU A 5 -11.22 -8.83 4.30
CA LEU A 5 -12.40 -9.67 4.11
C LEU A 5 -12.35 -10.45 2.79
N LEU A 6 -11.95 -9.78 1.71
CA LEU A 6 -11.77 -10.41 0.41
C LEU A 6 -10.75 -11.54 0.47
N ARG A 7 -9.58 -11.33 1.09
CA ARG A 7 -8.55 -12.37 1.25
C ARG A 7 -9.06 -13.59 2.00
N HIS A 8 -9.84 -13.37 3.05
CA HIS A 8 -10.45 -14.46 3.80
C HIS A 8 -11.45 -15.27 2.96
N ILE A 9 -12.25 -14.59 2.12
CA ILE A 9 -13.19 -15.24 1.21
C ILE A 9 -12.45 -16.03 0.12
N GLU A 10 -11.44 -15.42 -0.52
CA GLU A 10 -10.59 -16.05 -1.54
C GLU A 10 -9.94 -17.33 -1.00
N ALA A 11 -9.31 -17.26 0.16
CA ALA A 11 -8.68 -18.42 0.79
C ALA A 11 -9.68 -19.56 1.05
N ARG A 12 -10.87 -19.23 1.53
CA ARG A 12 -11.94 -20.24 1.74
C ARG A 12 -12.38 -20.89 0.43
N GLN A 13 -12.51 -20.12 -0.64
CA GLN A 13 -12.87 -20.66 -1.96
C GLN A 13 -11.77 -21.58 -2.52
N GLU A 14 -10.52 -21.32 -2.19
CA GLU A 14 -9.36 -22.17 -2.55
C GLU A 14 -9.18 -23.37 -1.58
N GLY A 15 -10.03 -23.51 -0.59
CA GLY A 15 -9.92 -24.58 0.43
C GLY A 15 -8.76 -24.39 1.40
N ARG A 16 -8.19 -23.17 1.48
CA ARG A 16 -7.12 -22.79 2.42
C ARG A 16 -7.69 -22.13 3.67
N GLN A 17 -7.06 -22.37 4.81
CA GLN A 17 -7.19 -21.50 5.98
C GLN A 17 -6.17 -20.37 5.86
N LEU A 18 -6.64 -19.12 5.89
CA LEU A 18 -5.79 -17.93 5.93
C LEU A 18 -5.98 -17.27 7.31
N ASP A 19 -4.91 -17.21 8.07
CA ASP A 19 -4.85 -16.43 9.31
C ASP A 19 -4.38 -15.02 8.96
N ILE A 20 -5.26 -14.03 9.18
CA ILE A 20 -4.93 -12.63 8.91
C ILE A 20 -4.14 -12.07 10.08
N GLN A 21 -2.90 -11.75 9.82
CA GLN A 21 -2.00 -11.08 10.77
C GLN A 21 -2.09 -9.57 10.58
N HIS A 22 -2.44 -8.88 11.65
CA HIS A 22 -2.56 -7.42 11.64
C HIS A 22 -2.41 -6.88 13.06
N GLN A 23 -1.52 -5.90 13.23
CA GLN A 23 -1.37 -5.14 14.46
C GLN A 23 -1.14 -3.68 14.11
N TRP A 24 -2.01 -2.80 14.63
CA TRP A 24 -1.85 -1.37 14.45
C TRP A 24 -0.79 -0.83 15.41
N ILE A 25 0.11 0.01 14.89
CA ILE A 25 1.09 0.77 15.67
C ILE A 25 1.12 2.23 15.22
N PRO A 26 1.46 3.19 16.10
CA PRO A 26 1.66 4.59 15.73
C PRO A 26 2.80 4.75 14.72
N LEU A 27 2.76 5.81 13.91
CA LEU A 27 3.81 6.09 12.92
C LEU A 27 5.19 6.25 13.56
N GLU A 28 5.26 6.81 14.75
CA GLU A 28 6.48 7.00 15.56
C GLU A 28 7.16 5.69 15.98
N ASP A 29 6.41 4.59 16.01
CA ASP A 29 6.92 3.25 16.34
C ASP A 29 7.33 2.46 15.07
N ILE A 30 7.22 3.05 13.88
CA ILE A 30 7.66 2.45 12.62
C ILE A 30 9.06 2.96 12.28
N SER A 31 9.96 2.05 11.88
CA SER A 31 11.32 2.40 11.46
C SER A 31 11.31 3.49 10.37
N PRO A 32 12.11 4.56 10.54
CA PRO A 32 12.31 5.57 9.49
C PRO A 32 12.83 4.97 8.17
N ASP A 33 13.62 3.91 8.23
CA ASP A 33 14.13 3.20 7.05
C ASP A 33 12.98 2.59 6.25
N LEU A 34 11.96 2.01 6.93
CA LEU A 34 10.80 1.46 6.25
C LEU A 34 9.94 2.56 5.61
N ILE A 35 9.74 3.67 6.29
CA ILE A 35 9.01 4.82 5.75
C ILE A 35 9.72 5.35 4.50
N ALA A 36 11.04 5.53 4.56
CA ALA A 36 11.84 6.02 3.44
C ALA A 36 11.80 5.05 2.24
N ALA A 37 12.03 3.75 2.47
CA ALA A 37 12.01 2.75 1.43
C ALA A 37 10.64 2.67 0.72
N VAL A 38 9.54 2.75 1.47
CA VAL A 38 8.19 2.74 0.91
C VAL A 38 7.94 3.99 0.05
N ILE A 39 8.39 5.16 0.49
CA ILE A 39 8.28 6.40 -0.30
C ILE A 39 9.08 6.27 -1.61
N ASP A 40 10.32 5.82 -1.54
CA ASP A 40 11.19 5.69 -2.69
C ASP A 40 10.65 4.69 -3.73
N HIS A 41 10.06 3.60 -3.30
CA HIS A 41 9.54 2.56 -4.18
C HIS A 41 8.14 2.85 -4.74
N GLU A 42 7.26 3.45 -3.94
CA GLU A 42 5.84 3.58 -4.29
C GLU A 42 5.45 5.00 -4.73
N ASP A 43 6.09 6.03 -4.17
CA ASP A 43 5.65 7.42 -4.38
C ASP A 43 6.75 8.41 -3.96
N ALA A 44 7.82 8.51 -4.74
CA ALA A 44 8.99 9.35 -4.43
C ALA A 44 8.68 10.83 -4.18
N LYS A 45 7.53 11.33 -4.69
CA LYS A 45 7.05 12.69 -4.48
C LYS A 45 5.91 12.80 -3.46
N PHE A 46 5.76 11.81 -2.56
CA PHE A 46 4.63 11.74 -1.62
C PHE A 46 4.35 13.04 -0.88
N TYR A 47 5.38 13.73 -0.40
CA TYR A 47 5.23 14.99 0.34
C TYR A 47 5.03 16.22 -0.54
N GLU A 48 5.22 16.11 -1.87
CA GLU A 48 5.17 17.25 -2.79
C GLU A 48 3.78 17.44 -3.42
N HIS A 49 3.07 16.33 -3.71
CA HIS A 49 1.76 16.36 -4.34
C HIS A 49 0.60 16.36 -3.34
N ARG A 50 -0.61 16.63 -3.82
CA ARG A 50 -1.87 16.58 -3.05
C ARG A 50 -2.77 15.44 -3.54
N GLY A 51 -2.29 14.22 -3.34
CA GLY A 51 -3.03 12.99 -3.66
C GLY A 51 -2.77 12.40 -5.04
N PHE A 52 -2.36 13.21 -6.01
CA PHE A 52 -2.07 12.75 -7.38
C PHE A 52 -0.73 13.28 -7.86
N ASP A 53 0.14 12.38 -8.30
CA ASP A 53 1.36 12.72 -9.04
C ASP A 53 1.06 12.64 -10.55
N TRP A 54 0.79 13.79 -11.15
CA TRP A 54 0.44 13.88 -12.57
C TRP A 54 1.60 13.52 -13.49
N ASP A 55 2.84 13.76 -13.06
CA ASP A 55 4.04 13.39 -13.81
C ASP A 55 4.18 11.87 -13.85
N ALA A 56 4.04 11.21 -12.68
CA ALA A 56 4.09 9.76 -12.59
C ALA A 56 2.95 9.08 -13.37
N ILE A 57 1.73 9.65 -13.32
CA ILE A 57 0.58 9.16 -14.10
C ILE A 57 0.85 9.27 -15.60
N SER A 58 1.35 10.41 -16.06
CA SER A 58 1.68 10.64 -17.49
C SER A 58 2.78 9.70 -17.96
N TYR A 59 3.86 9.57 -17.18
CA TYR A 59 4.96 8.66 -17.46
C TYR A 59 4.49 7.20 -17.55
N ALA A 60 3.70 6.75 -16.57
CA ALA A 60 3.16 5.40 -16.55
C ALA A 60 2.26 5.14 -17.78
N TYR A 61 1.42 6.11 -18.15
CA TYR A 61 0.56 6.01 -19.32
C TYR A 61 1.37 5.84 -20.61
N GLU A 62 2.37 6.70 -20.84
CA GLU A 62 3.22 6.65 -22.03
C GLU A 62 4.00 5.33 -22.12
N LEU A 63 4.57 4.90 -21.01
CA LEU A 63 5.34 3.65 -20.94
C LEU A 63 4.45 2.43 -21.24
N ASN A 64 3.27 2.37 -20.64
CA ASN A 64 2.32 1.28 -20.82
C ASN A 64 1.80 1.24 -22.27
N GLN A 65 1.57 2.40 -22.89
CA GLN A 65 1.20 2.50 -24.32
C GLN A 65 2.34 2.00 -25.21
N ARG A 66 3.58 2.40 -24.93
CA ARG A 66 4.76 1.99 -25.72
C ARG A 66 4.95 0.48 -25.74
N TYR A 67 4.71 -0.19 -24.61
CA TYR A 67 4.90 -1.64 -24.46
C TYR A 67 3.63 -2.46 -24.71
N GLY A 68 2.47 -1.83 -24.89
CA GLY A 68 1.19 -2.52 -25.08
C GLY A 68 0.75 -3.37 -23.88
N ARG A 69 1.34 -3.13 -22.72
CA ARG A 69 1.03 -3.84 -21.45
C ARG A 69 1.32 -2.94 -20.25
N ILE A 70 0.77 -3.28 -19.10
CA ILE A 70 1.08 -2.58 -17.84
C ILE A 70 2.52 -2.94 -17.42
N VAL A 71 3.42 -1.94 -17.47
CA VAL A 71 4.83 -2.05 -17.08
C VAL A 71 5.02 -1.40 -15.71
N CYS A 72 4.37 -0.25 -15.47
CA CYS A 72 4.40 0.40 -14.17
C CYS A 72 3.04 1.05 -13.86
N GLY A 73 2.79 1.26 -12.58
CA GLY A 73 1.66 2.04 -12.06
C GLY A 73 2.07 3.50 -11.81
N GLY A 74 1.08 4.40 -11.84
CA GLY A 74 1.26 5.80 -11.44
C GLY A 74 0.34 6.17 -10.26
N SER A 75 -0.02 5.19 -9.42
CA SER A 75 -0.88 5.44 -8.27
C SER A 75 -0.05 5.81 -7.05
N THR A 76 -0.38 6.93 -6.41
CA THR A 76 0.28 7.43 -5.20
C THR A 76 -0.07 6.62 -3.95
N ILE A 77 0.70 6.78 -2.87
CA ILE A 77 0.39 6.23 -1.54
C ILE A 77 -1.01 6.68 -1.08
N SER A 78 -1.39 7.93 -1.30
CA SER A 78 -2.72 8.43 -0.96
C SER A 78 -3.84 7.71 -1.72
N GLN A 79 -3.65 7.46 -3.02
CA GLN A 79 -4.61 6.69 -3.82
C GLN A 79 -4.69 5.21 -3.39
N GLN A 80 -3.56 4.60 -3.06
CA GLN A 80 -3.52 3.24 -2.54
C GLN A 80 -4.21 3.13 -1.17
N THR A 81 -3.99 4.11 -0.29
CA THR A 81 -4.67 4.20 1.01
C THR A 81 -6.18 4.29 0.83
N ALA A 82 -6.64 5.22 -0.01
CA ALA A 82 -8.06 5.38 -0.31
C ALA A 82 -8.68 4.10 -0.89
N LYS A 83 -7.98 3.46 -1.82
CA LYS A 83 -8.40 2.19 -2.42
C LYS A 83 -8.58 1.09 -1.38
N ASN A 84 -7.58 0.88 -0.51
CA ASN A 84 -7.57 -0.25 0.42
C ASN A 84 -8.57 -0.11 1.57
N ILE A 85 -8.94 1.13 1.93
CA ILE A 85 -9.84 1.39 3.05
C ILE A 85 -11.29 1.53 2.60
N PHE A 86 -11.55 2.24 1.51
CA PHE A 86 -12.88 2.69 1.15
C PHE A 86 -13.47 2.00 -0.08
N THR A 87 -12.68 1.19 -0.82
CA THR A 87 -13.18 0.56 -2.03
C THR A 87 -13.12 -0.95 -1.97
N PHE A 88 -14.02 -1.61 -2.73
CA PHE A 88 -13.97 -3.05 -2.96
C PHE A 88 -13.11 -3.36 -4.18
N HIS A 89 -12.53 -4.58 -4.20
CA HIS A 89 -11.74 -5.05 -5.32
C HIS A 89 -12.65 -5.35 -6.54
N SER A 90 -12.82 -4.34 -7.39
CA SER A 90 -13.44 -4.49 -8.70
C SER A 90 -12.65 -3.68 -9.73
N ARG A 91 -12.57 -4.16 -10.97
CA ARG A 91 -11.87 -3.44 -12.06
C ARG A 91 -12.87 -2.59 -12.84
N THR A 92 -13.48 -1.60 -12.19
CA THR A 92 -14.47 -0.71 -12.82
C THR A 92 -14.02 0.75 -12.76
N TYR A 93 -14.42 1.53 -13.75
CA TYR A 93 -14.20 2.98 -13.76
C TYR A 93 -14.90 3.67 -12.57
N LEU A 94 -16.08 3.16 -12.15
CA LEU A 94 -16.79 3.67 -10.98
C LEU A 94 -15.94 3.54 -9.71
N ARG A 95 -15.30 2.37 -9.50
CA ARG A 95 -14.38 2.19 -8.37
C ARG A 95 -13.23 3.21 -8.41
N LYS A 96 -12.65 3.46 -9.61
CA LYS A 96 -11.56 4.43 -9.74
C LYS A 96 -12.02 5.86 -9.45
N ALA A 97 -13.26 6.22 -9.79
CA ALA A 97 -13.85 7.52 -9.44
C ALA A 97 -14.05 7.65 -7.91
N VAL A 98 -14.54 6.60 -7.26
CA VAL A 98 -14.69 6.55 -5.79
C VAL A 98 -13.32 6.64 -5.09
N GLU A 99 -12.31 5.93 -5.58
CA GLU A 99 -10.94 6.02 -5.10
C GLU A 99 -10.42 7.47 -5.20
N ALA A 100 -10.61 8.12 -6.35
CA ALA A 100 -10.18 9.51 -6.54
C ALA A 100 -10.90 10.48 -5.58
N TYR A 101 -12.20 10.30 -5.37
CA TYR A 101 -12.96 11.08 -4.40
C TYR A 101 -12.40 10.95 -2.98
N PHE A 102 -12.18 9.71 -2.53
CA PHE A 102 -11.61 9.49 -1.19
C PHE A 102 -10.15 9.93 -1.08
N THR A 103 -9.37 9.87 -2.16
CA THR A 103 -8.00 10.42 -2.20
C THR A 103 -8.00 11.91 -1.88
N VAL A 104 -8.86 12.69 -2.54
CA VAL A 104 -9.00 14.13 -2.25
C VAL A 104 -9.45 14.36 -0.80
N LEU A 105 -10.40 13.56 -0.33
CA LEU A 105 -10.96 13.71 1.02
C LEU A 105 -9.91 13.43 2.10
N ILE A 106 -9.14 12.36 1.99
CA ILE A 106 -8.10 12.05 3.00
C ILE A 106 -6.94 13.05 2.96
N GLU A 107 -6.53 13.53 1.80
CA GLU A 107 -5.51 14.58 1.70
C GLU A 107 -5.97 15.89 2.36
N PHE A 108 -7.25 16.20 2.27
CA PHE A 108 -7.80 17.40 2.89
C PHE A 108 -7.97 17.25 4.42
N LEU A 109 -8.38 16.06 4.90
CA LEU A 109 -8.74 15.85 6.30
C LEU A 109 -7.61 15.32 7.19
N TRP A 110 -6.69 14.50 6.65
CA TRP A 110 -5.74 13.76 7.47
C TRP A 110 -4.32 14.34 7.46
N GLY A 111 -3.88 14.90 6.35
CA GLY A 111 -2.48 15.27 6.14
C GLY A 111 -1.57 14.05 5.89
N LYS A 112 -0.33 14.33 5.45
CA LYS A 112 0.62 13.31 4.97
C LYS A 112 1.04 12.28 6.02
N GLU A 113 1.34 12.72 7.23
CA GLU A 113 1.75 11.82 8.31
C GLU A 113 0.65 10.81 8.65
N ARG A 114 -0.60 11.27 8.75
CA ARG A 114 -1.72 10.37 9.02
C ARG A 114 -2.01 9.43 7.86
N ILE A 115 -1.87 9.89 6.62
CA ILE A 115 -2.01 9.02 5.43
C ILE A 115 -0.94 7.94 5.44
N MET A 116 0.32 8.29 5.72
CA MET A 116 1.42 7.33 5.82
C MET A 116 1.20 6.32 6.95
N GLU A 117 0.80 6.79 8.13
CA GLU A 117 0.49 5.90 9.25
C GLU A 117 -0.59 4.88 8.88
N VAL A 118 -1.68 5.35 8.28
CA VAL A 118 -2.78 4.48 7.85
C VAL A 118 -2.33 3.53 6.74
N TYR A 119 -1.57 4.00 5.77
CA TYR A 119 -1.00 3.18 4.71
C TYR A 119 -0.16 2.04 5.27
N LEU A 120 0.84 2.35 6.08
CA LEU A 120 1.76 1.37 6.65
C LEU A 120 1.12 0.39 7.63
N ASN A 121 -0.06 0.72 8.15
CA ASN A 121 -0.82 -0.19 8.99
C ASN A 121 -1.84 -1.05 8.22
N MET A 122 -2.24 -0.65 7.00
CA MET A 122 -3.37 -1.27 6.32
C MET A 122 -3.02 -1.96 5.00
N ILE A 123 -1.84 -1.69 4.43
CA ILE A 123 -1.41 -2.34 3.19
C ILE A 123 -1.07 -3.81 3.42
N GLU A 124 -1.42 -4.67 2.46
CA GLU A 124 -0.97 -6.06 2.44
C GLU A 124 0.52 -6.11 2.09
N MET A 125 1.33 -6.70 2.95
CA MET A 125 2.78 -6.84 2.80
C MET A 125 3.23 -8.30 2.59
N GLY A 126 2.30 -9.24 2.73
CA GLY A 126 2.47 -10.68 2.50
C GLY A 126 1.11 -11.35 2.41
N ASP A 127 1.02 -12.63 2.06
CA ASP A 127 -0.26 -13.36 1.97
C ASP A 127 -0.95 -13.40 3.34
N GLY A 128 -1.97 -12.56 3.55
CA GLY A 128 -2.66 -12.39 4.83
C GLY A 128 -1.90 -11.56 5.87
N VAL A 129 -0.75 -10.98 5.52
CA VAL A 129 0.07 -10.15 6.42
C VAL A 129 -0.20 -8.69 6.11
N PHE A 130 -0.81 -7.96 7.05
CA PHE A 130 -1.23 -6.58 6.87
C PHE A 130 -0.53 -5.65 7.86
N GLY A 131 0.13 -4.63 7.32
CA GLY A 131 0.82 -3.59 8.08
C GLY A 131 2.24 -3.92 8.49
N ALA A 132 2.96 -2.87 8.86
CA ALA A 132 4.39 -2.88 9.14
C ALA A 132 4.78 -3.82 10.29
N GLU A 133 4.02 -3.81 11.39
CA GLU A 133 4.33 -4.65 12.55
C GLU A 133 4.16 -6.14 12.24
N ALA A 134 3.07 -6.49 11.56
CA ALA A 134 2.85 -7.87 11.14
C ALA A 134 3.92 -8.33 10.14
N ALA A 135 4.34 -7.47 9.20
CA ALA A 135 5.38 -7.79 8.24
C ALA A 135 6.75 -7.96 8.90
N ALA A 136 7.12 -7.09 9.84
CA ALA A 136 8.37 -7.16 10.59
C ALA A 136 8.47 -8.48 11.37
N ASN A 137 7.40 -8.85 12.07
CA ASN A 137 7.33 -10.12 12.78
C ASN A 137 7.38 -11.32 11.82
N TYR A 138 6.63 -11.27 10.73
CA TYR A 138 6.52 -12.40 9.79
C TYR A 138 7.81 -12.71 9.03
N TYR A 139 8.50 -11.67 8.55
CA TYR A 139 9.70 -11.86 7.71
C TYR A 139 11.00 -11.90 8.49
N PHE A 140 11.09 -11.19 9.63
CA PHE A 140 12.37 -10.93 10.30
C PHE A 140 12.36 -11.23 11.80
N ASP A 141 11.24 -11.69 12.35
CA ASP A 141 11.08 -11.97 13.80
C ASP A 141 11.50 -10.76 14.67
N THR A 142 11.10 -9.57 14.23
CA THR A 142 11.38 -8.28 14.89
C THR A 142 10.14 -7.39 14.91
N SER A 143 10.20 -6.27 15.64
CA SER A 143 9.16 -5.22 15.59
C SER A 143 9.36 -4.29 14.39
N ALA A 144 8.32 -3.53 14.01
CA ALA A 144 8.44 -2.54 12.94
C ALA A 144 9.48 -1.44 13.25
N SER A 145 9.72 -1.13 14.53
CA SER A 145 10.78 -0.19 14.93
C SER A 145 12.20 -0.79 14.78
N GLY A 146 12.32 -2.11 14.74
CA GLY A 146 13.58 -2.83 14.58
C GLY A 146 13.99 -3.11 13.13
N ILE A 147 13.14 -2.76 12.14
CA ILE A 147 13.44 -2.91 10.73
C ILE A 147 14.62 -2.02 10.35
N ASN A 148 15.67 -2.62 9.78
CA ASN A 148 16.82 -1.93 9.22
C ASN A 148 16.64 -1.62 7.73
N HIS A 149 17.57 -0.92 7.12
CA HIS A 149 17.51 -0.51 5.73
C HIS A 149 17.33 -1.68 4.74
N TYR A 150 18.03 -2.80 4.93
CA TYR A 150 17.91 -3.97 4.03
C TYR A 150 16.55 -4.65 4.14
N ASP A 151 16.04 -4.77 5.36
CA ASP A 151 14.73 -5.35 5.64
C ASP A 151 13.62 -4.44 5.08
N ALA A 152 13.80 -3.12 5.19
CA ALA A 152 12.91 -2.10 4.65
C ALA A 152 12.80 -2.20 3.12
N ASP A 153 13.93 -2.27 2.42
CA ASP A 153 13.98 -2.45 0.97
C ASP A 153 13.31 -3.76 0.54
N TYR A 154 13.53 -4.84 1.27
CA TYR A 154 12.86 -6.11 1.00
C TYR A 154 11.35 -6.01 1.08
N ILE A 155 10.81 -5.38 2.13
CA ILE A 155 9.37 -5.17 2.29
C ILE A 155 8.84 -4.28 1.16
N ALA A 156 9.47 -3.12 0.91
CA ALA A 156 9.04 -2.17 -0.10
C ALA A 156 9.03 -2.78 -1.51
N TRP A 157 10.04 -3.58 -1.86
CA TRP A 157 10.11 -4.28 -3.15
C TRP A 157 8.95 -5.28 -3.34
N ARG A 158 8.38 -5.84 -2.27
CA ARG A 158 7.27 -6.79 -2.35
C ARG A 158 5.90 -6.13 -2.49
N LEU A 159 5.75 -4.86 -2.13
CA LEU A 159 4.44 -4.18 -2.08
C LEU A 159 3.62 -4.26 -3.39
N PRO A 160 4.24 -4.20 -4.60
CA PRO A 160 3.48 -4.32 -5.84
C PRO A 160 2.84 -5.70 -6.05
N ASP A 161 3.43 -6.76 -5.46
CA ASP A 161 2.92 -8.14 -5.50
C ASP A 161 3.24 -8.87 -4.19
N PRO A 162 2.52 -8.55 -3.10
CA PRO A 162 2.86 -9.04 -1.75
C PRO A 162 2.64 -10.54 -1.55
N ARG A 163 1.92 -11.19 -2.48
CA ARG A 163 1.66 -12.65 -2.43
C ARG A 163 2.61 -13.48 -3.29
N ARG A 164 3.65 -12.84 -3.82
CA ARG A 164 4.69 -13.47 -4.64
C ARG A 164 5.46 -14.54 -3.88
#